data_62fbcd24ad63dd4adcf2a1d6e95076d1
#
_entry.id   62fbcd24ad63dd4adcf2a1d6e95076d1
#
_cell.length_a   1.000
_cell.length_b   1.000
_cell.length_c   1.000
_cell.angle_alpha   90.00
_cell.angle_beta   90.00
_cell.angle_gamma   90.00
#
_symmetry.space_group_name_H-M   'P 1'
#
loop_
_entity.id
_entity.type
_entity.pdbx_description
1 polymer ?
#
loop_
_entity_poly.entity_id
_entity_poly.type
_entity_poly.pdbx_seq_one_letter_code
_entity_poly.pdbx_strand_id
1 'polypeptide(L)'
;TSDRNEAFNALCNGIELDGKVLLEEFLFGEEASVLVVMDESGYVCLPASQDHKRLLDGDNGPNTGGMGAYAPAPIYTPAVEQRTISEIIEPMHHFLRNQDVPYRGCLYVGLMIDENGAPFVVEFNVRFGDPETQVTLPLISSDLGELLMSCANGKISECDYSISSYSSATIVLSSEGYPSNSITGRVINGTEIRI
;
A
#
# COMPACT_ATOMS: atom_id res chain seq x y z
N THR A 1 11.50 2.85 -17.60
CA THR A 1 11.41 2.86 -19.08
C THR A 1 12.53 2.04 -19.70
N SER A 2 12.27 1.40 -20.84
CA SER A 2 13.27 0.72 -21.67
C SER A 2 13.94 1.68 -22.67
N ASP A 3 13.44 2.90 -22.83
CA ASP A 3 14.04 3.91 -23.70
C ASP A 3 15.19 4.61 -22.98
N ARG A 4 16.39 4.49 -23.53
CA ARG A 4 17.62 5.03 -22.96
C ARG A 4 17.62 6.57 -22.92
N ASN A 5 17.03 7.22 -23.91
CA ASN A 5 16.99 8.69 -23.97
C ASN A 5 15.99 9.24 -22.96
N GLU A 6 14.84 8.59 -22.83
CA GLU A 6 13.85 8.93 -21.81
C GLU A 6 14.42 8.75 -20.40
N ALA A 7 15.08 7.64 -20.13
CA ALA A 7 15.77 7.40 -18.87
C ALA A 7 16.84 8.46 -18.57
N PHE A 8 17.67 8.79 -19.57
CA PHE A 8 18.72 9.82 -19.41
C PHE A 8 18.12 11.19 -19.10
N ASN A 9 17.07 11.59 -19.82
CA ASN A 9 16.39 12.86 -19.57
C ASN A 9 15.75 12.90 -18.18
N ALA A 10 15.11 11.83 -17.73
CA ALA A 10 14.54 11.72 -16.38
C ALA A 10 15.62 11.84 -15.30
N LEU A 11 16.79 11.21 -15.49
CA LEU A 11 17.93 11.32 -14.59
C LEU A 11 18.47 12.74 -14.51
N CYS A 12 18.68 13.41 -15.65
CA CYS A 12 19.16 14.79 -15.69
C CYS A 12 18.18 15.73 -14.98
N ASN A 13 16.89 15.59 -15.25
CA ASN A 13 15.85 16.40 -14.61
C ASN A 13 15.80 16.17 -13.09
N GLY A 14 15.88 14.91 -12.65
CA GLY A 14 15.88 14.57 -11.22
C GLY A 14 17.13 15.13 -10.50
N ILE A 15 18.31 15.04 -11.12
CA ILE A 15 19.53 15.63 -10.56
C ILE A 15 19.43 17.16 -10.49
N GLU A 16 18.84 17.80 -11.50
CA GLU A 16 18.66 19.26 -11.51
C GLU A 16 17.69 19.73 -10.43
N LEU A 17 16.59 18.99 -10.20
CA LEU A 17 15.56 19.33 -9.23
C LEU A 17 15.96 19.00 -7.78
N ASP A 18 16.48 17.80 -7.56
CA ASP A 18 16.66 17.24 -6.22
C ASP A 18 18.13 17.02 -5.82
N GLY A 19 19.06 17.28 -6.75
CA GLY A 19 20.50 17.13 -6.53
C GLY A 19 21.00 15.69 -6.50
N LYS A 20 20.09 14.70 -6.47
CA LYS A 20 20.40 13.27 -6.46
C LYS A 20 19.27 12.46 -7.05
N VAL A 21 19.60 11.28 -7.57
CA VAL A 21 18.64 10.31 -8.10
C VAL A 21 19.02 8.93 -7.60
N LEU A 22 18.03 8.13 -7.21
CA LEU A 22 18.18 6.71 -6.91
C LEU A 22 17.87 5.91 -8.18
N LEU A 23 18.77 4.99 -8.51
CA LEU A 23 18.55 3.99 -9.57
C LEU A 23 18.32 2.65 -8.92
N GLU A 24 17.19 2.04 -9.24
CA GLU A 24 16.79 0.74 -8.71
C GLU A 24 16.64 -0.27 -9.85
N GLU A 25 16.72 -1.54 -9.52
CA GLU A 25 16.41 -2.63 -10.44
C GLU A 25 14.94 -2.53 -10.88
N PHE A 26 14.67 -2.77 -12.16
CA PHE A 26 13.30 -2.89 -12.63
C PHE A 26 12.75 -4.26 -12.24
N LEU A 27 11.75 -4.28 -11.39
CA LEU A 27 11.08 -5.49 -10.93
C LEU A 27 9.95 -5.87 -11.89
N PHE A 28 9.86 -7.17 -12.22
CA PHE A 28 8.78 -7.73 -13.01
C PHE A 28 7.87 -8.56 -12.11
N GLY A 29 6.56 -8.42 -12.28
CA GLY A 29 5.58 -9.14 -11.49
C GLY A 29 4.26 -8.40 -11.38
N GLU A 30 3.48 -8.76 -10.38
CA GLU A 30 2.24 -8.08 -10.02
C GLU A 30 2.43 -7.34 -8.69
N GLU A 31 1.92 -6.11 -8.64
CA GLU A 31 1.98 -5.31 -7.41
C GLU A 31 0.95 -5.80 -6.41
N ALA A 32 1.31 -5.78 -5.14
CA ALA A 32 0.41 -5.97 -4.01
C ALA A 32 0.85 -5.09 -2.84
N SER A 33 -0.09 -4.74 -1.97
CA SER A 33 0.16 -3.90 -0.81
C SER A 33 -0.28 -4.61 0.46
N VAL A 34 0.55 -4.57 1.50
CA VAL A 34 0.22 -5.06 2.83
C VAL A 34 0.32 -3.92 3.82
N LEU A 35 -0.78 -3.64 4.53
CA LEU A 35 -0.78 -2.71 5.64
C LEU A 35 -0.48 -3.49 6.92
N VAL A 36 0.54 -3.08 7.65
CA VAL A 36 0.97 -3.74 8.90
C VAL A 36 0.87 -2.76 10.04
N VAL A 37 -0.07 -2.99 10.96
CA VAL A 37 -0.17 -2.23 12.19
C VAL A 37 0.78 -2.85 13.20
N MET A 38 1.72 -2.07 13.75
CA MET A 38 2.78 -2.62 14.60
C MET A 38 3.21 -1.66 15.71
N ASP A 39 3.70 -2.25 16.77
CA ASP A 39 4.40 -1.59 17.87
C ASP A 39 5.59 -2.46 18.35
N GLU A 40 6.24 -2.12 19.42
CA GLU A 40 7.36 -2.89 19.97
C GLU A 40 6.96 -4.26 20.51
N SER A 41 5.68 -4.49 20.84
CA SER A 41 5.18 -5.77 21.36
C SER A 41 4.87 -6.79 20.27
N GLY A 42 4.52 -6.33 19.04
CA GLY A 42 4.11 -7.20 17.94
C GLY A 42 3.62 -6.46 16.70
N TYR A 43 2.95 -7.20 15.82
CA TYR A 43 2.35 -6.65 14.62
C TYR A 43 1.12 -7.44 14.19
N VAL A 44 0.25 -6.80 13.42
CA VAL A 44 -0.92 -7.37 12.76
C VAL A 44 -0.87 -7.01 11.28
N CYS A 45 -0.87 -8.01 10.40
CA CYS A 45 -0.99 -7.80 8.96
C CYS A 45 -2.47 -7.69 8.60
N LEU A 46 -2.87 -6.60 7.97
CA LEU A 46 -4.20 -6.44 7.41
C LEU A 46 -4.31 -7.24 6.09
N PRO A 47 -5.53 -7.52 5.59
CA PRO A 47 -5.70 -8.20 4.31
C PRO A 47 -4.93 -7.52 3.20
N ALA A 48 -4.13 -8.28 2.46
CA ALA A 48 -3.38 -7.73 1.33
C ALA A 48 -4.34 -7.21 0.26
N SER A 49 -4.00 -6.09 -0.34
CA SER A 49 -4.77 -5.43 -1.38
C SER A 49 -3.96 -5.28 -2.66
N GLN A 50 -4.67 -5.04 -3.74
CA GLN A 50 -4.07 -4.70 -5.02
C GLN A 50 -4.75 -3.42 -5.52
N ASP A 51 -3.94 -2.38 -5.77
CA ASP A 51 -4.38 -1.11 -6.31
C ASP A 51 -4.15 -1.03 -7.82
N HIS A 52 -4.87 -0.15 -8.48
CA HIS A 52 -4.75 0.14 -9.89
C HIS A 52 -4.28 1.57 -10.10
N LYS A 53 -3.00 1.74 -10.40
CA LYS A 53 -2.35 3.06 -10.51
C LYS A 53 -2.52 3.71 -11.88
N ARG A 54 -2.82 2.94 -12.92
CA ARG A 54 -2.96 3.48 -14.27
C ARG A 54 -4.34 4.12 -14.48
N LEU A 55 -4.32 5.27 -15.16
CA LEU A 55 -5.53 6.10 -15.35
C LEU A 55 -6.57 5.45 -16.27
N LEU A 56 -6.13 4.72 -17.29
CA LEU A 56 -6.98 4.21 -18.35
C LEU A 56 -7.17 2.69 -18.27
N ASP A 57 -8.23 2.19 -18.89
CA ASP A 57 -8.55 0.78 -18.99
C ASP A 57 -7.38 -0.05 -19.57
N GLY A 58 -7.27 -1.29 -19.10
CA GLY A 58 -6.24 -2.22 -19.54
C GLY A 58 -4.82 -1.86 -19.09
N ASP A 59 -4.69 -1.25 -17.94
CA ASP A 59 -3.42 -0.84 -17.34
C ASP A 59 -2.62 0.14 -18.22
N ASN A 60 -3.32 1.10 -18.83
CA ASN A 60 -2.77 2.09 -19.73
C ASN A 60 -2.82 3.52 -19.13
N GLY A 61 -2.11 4.43 -19.79
CA GLY A 61 -2.07 5.84 -19.40
C GLY A 61 -1.04 6.15 -18.32
N PRO A 62 -1.04 7.38 -17.80
CA PRO A 62 -0.11 7.79 -16.75
C PRO A 62 -0.42 7.12 -15.41
N ASN A 63 0.59 7.02 -14.57
CA ASN A 63 0.41 6.64 -13.17
C ASN A 63 -0.36 7.73 -12.41
N THR A 64 -1.18 7.30 -11.47
CA THR A 64 -1.98 8.14 -10.58
C THR A 64 -1.68 7.78 -9.12
N GLY A 65 -2.40 8.40 -8.19
CA GLY A 65 -2.38 8.00 -6.77
C GLY A 65 -3.18 6.72 -6.46
N GLY A 66 -3.81 6.12 -7.49
CA GLY A 66 -4.69 4.95 -7.38
C GLY A 66 -6.09 5.26 -7.87
N MET A 67 -6.58 4.46 -8.82
CA MET A 67 -7.93 4.60 -9.41
C MET A 67 -8.94 3.64 -8.81
N GLY A 68 -8.49 2.76 -7.95
CA GLY A 68 -9.29 1.78 -7.22
C GLY A 68 -8.42 0.70 -6.64
N ALA A 69 -9.01 -0.12 -5.79
CA ALA A 69 -8.34 -1.25 -5.16
C ALA A 69 -9.35 -2.35 -4.84
N TYR A 70 -8.85 -3.53 -4.58
CA TYR A 70 -9.62 -4.64 -4.00
C TYR A 70 -8.79 -5.43 -3.00
N ALA A 71 -9.47 -6.10 -2.08
CA ALA A 71 -8.90 -6.99 -1.08
C ALA A 71 -9.86 -8.17 -0.80
N PRO A 72 -9.34 -9.39 -0.53
CA PRO A 72 -7.93 -9.76 -0.55
C PRO A 72 -7.37 -9.83 -1.98
N ALA A 73 -6.08 -9.57 -2.14
CA ALA A 73 -5.38 -9.67 -3.42
C ALA A 73 -5.12 -11.14 -3.79
N PRO A 74 -5.62 -11.66 -4.94
CA PRO A 74 -5.47 -13.08 -5.31
C PRO A 74 -4.01 -13.53 -5.48
N ILE A 75 -3.13 -12.61 -5.91
CA ILE A 75 -1.69 -12.90 -6.06
C ILE A 75 -1.01 -13.13 -4.70
N TYR A 76 -1.57 -12.59 -3.62
CA TYR A 76 -1.03 -12.74 -2.27
C TYR A 76 -1.49 -14.06 -1.64
N THR A 77 -0.98 -15.17 -2.19
CA THR A 77 -1.29 -16.52 -1.72
C THR A 77 -0.70 -16.77 -0.32
N PRO A 78 -1.16 -17.82 0.41
CA PRO A 78 -0.57 -18.18 1.70
C PRO A 78 0.95 -18.41 1.67
N ALA A 79 1.49 -18.90 0.55
CA ALA A 79 2.93 -19.08 0.38
C ALA A 79 3.66 -17.73 0.25
N VAL A 80 3.08 -16.78 -0.50
CA VAL A 80 3.60 -15.40 -0.64
C VAL A 80 3.52 -14.69 0.71
N GLU A 81 2.40 -14.82 1.43
CA GLU A 81 2.22 -14.27 2.76
C GLU A 81 3.31 -14.73 3.74
N GLN A 82 3.53 -16.05 3.81
CA GLN A 82 4.56 -16.62 4.69
C GLN A 82 5.94 -16.05 4.37
N ARG A 83 6.29 -15.93 3.08
CA ARG A 83 7.55 -15.33 2.66
C ARG A 83 7.62 -13.85 2.98
N THR A 84 6.56 -13.10 2.71
CA THR A 84 6.50 -11.67 3.03
C THR A 84 6.70 -11.43 4.53
N ILE A 85 6.06 -12.25 5.37
CA ILE A 85 6.23 -12.16 6.82
C ILE A 85 7.69 -12.45 7.22
N SER A 86 8.23 -13.58 6.82
CA SER A 86 9.55 -14.03 7.29
C SER A 86 10.72 -13.25 6.67
N GLU A 87 10.60 -12.84 5.39
CA GLU A 87 11.70 -12.21 4.66
C GLU A 87 11.67 -10.67 4.76
N ILE A 88 10.50 -10.06 5.04
CA ILE A 88 10.31 -8.60 4.97
C ILE A 88 9.77 -8.03 6.29
N ILE A 89 8.60 -8.51 6.75
CA ILE A 89 7.90 -7.88 7.88
C ILE A 89 8.61 -8.13 9.21
N GLU A 90 8.99 -9.37 9.51
CA GLU A 90 9.71 -9.70 10.74
C GLU A 90 11.06 -8.99 10.86
N PRO A 91 11.93 -8.97 9.83
CA PRO A 91 13.16 -8.19 9.86
C PRO A 91 12.91 -6.70 10.07
N MET A 92 11.91 -6.12 9.40
CA MET A 92 11.56 -4.71 9.56
C MET A 92 11.00 -4.41 10.95
N HIS A 93 10.10 -5.25 11.47
CA HIS A 93 9.58 -5.12 12.84
C HIS A 93 10.72 -5.23 13.85
N HIS A 94 11.64 -6.21 13.69
CA HIS A 94 12.81 -6.33 14.55
C HIS A 94 13.70 -5.08 14.51
N PHE A 95 13.90 -4.49 13.35
CA PHE A 95 14.64 -3.23 13.21
C PHE A 95 13.92 -2.07 13.92
N LEU A 96 12.64 -1.88 13.65
CA LEU A 96 11.87 -0.73 14.14
C LEU A 96 11.62 -0.76 15.65
N ARG A 97 11.39 -1.95 16.23
CA ARG A 97 11.17 -2.08 17.68
C ARG A 97 12.43 -1.81 18.53
N ASN A 98 13.61 -1.92 17.94
CA ASN A 98 14.89 -1.73 18.63
C ASN A 98 15.48 -0.33 18.45
N GLN A 99 14.73 0.62 17.89
CA GLN A 99 15.15 2.02 17.84
C GLN A 99 15.01 2.70 19.21
N ASP A 100 15.75 3.79 19.44
CA ASP A 100 15.66 4.60 20.66
C ASP A 100 14.22 5.04 20.96
N VAL A 101 13.45 5.32 19.90
CA VAL A 101 12.00 5.53 19.94
C VAL A 101 11.36 4.46 19.07
N PRO A 102 10.77 3.41 19.64
CA PRO A 102 10.12 2.36 18.89
C PRO A 102 9.00 2.88 17.98
N TYR A 103 8.92 2.34 16.76
CA TYR A 103 7.84 2.70 15.86
C TYR A 103 6.51 2.13 16.32
N ARG A 104 5.47 2.97 16.34
CA ARG A 104 4.07 2.57 16.58
C ARG A 104 3.20 3.18 15.52
N GLY A 105 2.52 2.36 14.75
CA GLY A 105 1.65 2.84 13.68
C GLY A 105 1.42 1.84 12.57
N CYS A 106 0.96 2.33 11.42
CA CYS A 106 0.76 1.55 10.24
C CYS A 106 1.95 1.68 9.29
N LEU A 107 2.62 0.56 9.02
CA LEU A 107 3.61 0.44 7.97
C LEU A 107 2.94 -0.10 6.70
N TYR A 108 2.94 0.69 5.63
CA TYR A 108 2.58 0.23 4.30
C TYR A 108 3.79 -0.45 3.67
N VAL A 109 3.59 -1.65 3.16
CA VAL A 109 4.58 -2.45 2.46
C VAL A 109 4.11 -2.66 1.03
N GLY A 110 4.69 -1.93 0.08
CA GLY A 110 4.48 -2.13 -1.35
C GLY A 110 5.37 -3.24 -1.87
N LEU A 111 4.78 -4.21 -2.53
CA LEU A 111 5.42 -5.42 -3.00
C LEU A 111 5.29 -5.56 -4.52
N MET A 112 6.34 -6.09 -5.15
CA MET A 112 6.28 -6.72 -6.46
C MET A 112 6.42 -8.23 -6.25
N ILE A 113 5.45 -9.00 -6.71
CA ILE A 113 5.44 -10.47 -6.59
C ILE A 113 5.76 -11.04 -7.96
N ASP A 114 6.89 -11.73 -8.08
CA ASP A 114 7.33 -12.32 -9.34
C ASP A 114 6.52 -13.57 -9.72
N GLU A 115 6.79 -14.11 -10.90
CA GLU A 115 6.14 -15.32 -11.43
C GLU A 115 6.34 -16.57 -10.57
N ASN A 116 7.35 -16.58 -9.69
CA ASN A 116 7.66 -17.68 -8.76
C ASN A 116 7.07 -17.45 -7.36
N GLY A 117 6.31 -16.37 -7.16
CA GLY A 117 5.76 -15.98 -5.87
C GLY A 117 6.81 -15.41 -4.90
N ALA A 118 7.91 -14.86 -5.42
CA ALA A 118 8.88 -14.17 -4.59
C ALA A 118 8.44 -12.71 -4.37
N PRO A 119 8.26 -12.27 -3.11
CA PRO A 119 7.94 -10.88 -2.81
C PRO A 119 9.22 -10.02 -2.79
N PHE A 120 9.22 -8.94 -3.54
CA PHE A 120 10.27 -7.90 -3.52
C PHE A 120 9.66 -6.60 -3.02
N VAL A 121 10.38 -5.89 -2.15
CA VAL A 121 9.92 -4.60 -1.66
C VAL A 121 10.09 -3.54 -2.74
N VAL A 122 9.00 -2.84 -3.05
CA VAL A 122 9.00 -1.64 -3.90
C VAL A 122 9.24 -0.41 -3.03
N GLU A 123 8.44 -0.28 -1.95
CA GLU A 123 8.55 0.85 -1.03
C GLU A 123 7.98 0.53 0.35
N PHE A 124 8.42 1.29 1.34
CA PHE A 124 7.78 1.39 2.64
C PHE A 124 7.22 2.80 2.83
N ASN A 125 6.01 2.90 3.38
CA ASN A 125 5.43 4.17 3.81
C ASN A 125 4.94 4.06 5.26
N VAL A 126 5.10 5.13 6.04
CA VAL A 126 4.72 5.16 7.47
C VAL A 126 3.30 5.72 7.67
N ARG A 127 2.38 5.24 6.86
CA ARG A 127 0.97 5.65 6.81
C ARG A 127 0.10 4.56 6.21
N PHE A 128 -1.20 4.71 6.40
CA PHE A 128 -2.18 3.95 5.64
C PHE A 128 -2.10 4.27 4.14
N GLY A 129 -2.48 3.32 3.30
CA GLY A 129 -2.57 3.48 1.84
C GLY A 129 -3.86 4.19 1.41
N ASP A 130 -3.85 4.77 0.24
CA ASP A 130 -5.00 5.31 -0.44
C ASP A 130 -4.87 4.95 -1.95
N PRO A 131 -5.75 4.08 -2.48
CA PRO A 131 -7.07 3.63 -1.96
C PRO A 131 -7.09 2.30 -1.18
N GLU A 132 -5.98 1.73 -0.75
CA GLU A 132 -5.93 0.40 -0.10
C GLU A 132 -6.69 0.37 1.22
N THR A 133 -6.67 1.46 1.98
CA THR A 133 -7.39 1.57 3.25
C THR A 133 -8.88 1.37 3.10
N GLN A 134 -9.48 1.88 2.02
CA GLN A 134 -10.90 1.77 1.71
C GLN A 134 -11.35 0.33 1.47
N VAL A 135 -10.42 -0.58 1.16
CA VAL A 135 -10.74 -1.99 0.93
C VAL A 135 -10.25 -2.92 2.04
N THR A 136 -9.24 -2.53 2.80
CA THR A 136 -8.70 -3.36 3.88
C THR A 136 -9.45 -3.19 5.19
N LEU A 137 -9.74 -1.95 5.61
CA LEU A 137 -10.40 -1.71 6.89
C LEU A 137 -11.82 -2.29 6.98
N PRO A 138 -12.67 -2.26 5.93
CA PRO A 138 -13.98 -2.90 5.97
C PRO A 138 -13.96 -4.43 6.19
N LEU A 139 -12.82 -5.07 5.96
CA LEU A 139 -12.64 -6.50 6.17
C LEU A 139 -12.24 -6.87 7.59
N ILE A 140 -11.94 -5.90 8.45
CA ILE A 140 -11.66 -6.14 9.86
C ILE A 140 -12.99 -6.36 10.56
N SER A 141 -13.18 -7.52 11.18
CA SER A 141 -14.40 -7.89 11.91
C SER A 141 -14.31 -7.66 13.43
N SER A 142 -13.09 -7.49 13.96
CA SER A 142 -12.85 -7.03 15.33
C SER A 142 -12.99 -5.50 15.45
N ASP A 143 -12.91 -4.97 16.67
CA ASP A 143 -12.97 -3.52 16.89
C ASP A 143 -11.67 -2.85 16.37
N LEU A 144 -11.79 -2.07 15.30
CA LEU A 144 -10.67 -1.31 14.72
C LEU A 144 -10.13 -0.26 15.69
N GLY A 145 -11.00 0.38 16.47
CA GLY A 145 -10.58 1.38 17.44
C GLY A 145 -9.73 0.77 18.56
N GLU A 146 -10.09 -0.44 19.00
CA GLU A 146 -9.31 -1.21 19.98
C GLU A 146 -7.95 -1.61 19.42
N LEU A 147 -7.90 -2.12 18.17
CA LEU A 147 -6.65 -2.46 17.49
C LEU A 147 -5.69 -1.27 17.41
N LEU A 148 -6.17 -0.12 16.95
CA LEU A 148 -5.35 1.08 16.82
C LEU A 148 -4.93 1.66 18.18
N MET A 149 -5.81 1.61 19.18
CA MET A 149 -5.50 2.05 20.55
C MET A 149 -4.47 1.13 21.21
N SER A 150 -4.56 -0.18 21.01
CA SER A 150 -3.59 -1.15 21.50
C SER A 150 -2.21 -0.90 20.89
N CYS A 151 -2.13 -0.66 19.58
CA CYS A 151 -0.90 -0.28 18.90
C CYS A 151 -0.31 1.02 19.49
N ALA A 152 -1.11 2.07 19.67
CA ALA A 152 -0.65 3.34 20.23
C ALA A 152 -0.09 3.19 21.65
N ASN A 153 -0.59 2.23 22.42
CA ASN A 153 -0.17 1.94 23.78
C ASN A 153 0.97 0.91 23.88
N GLY A 154 1.48 0.37 22.78
CA GLY A 154 2.55 -0.64 22.77
C GLY A 154 2.09 -2.02 23.23
N LYS A 155 0.85 -2.41 22.93
CA LYS A 155 0.18 -3.62 23.39
C LYS A 155 -0.55 -4.39 22.30
N ILE A 156 -0.14 -4.23 21.04
CA ILE A 156 -0.82 -4.87 19.91
C ILE A 156 -0.81 -6.41 20.02
N SER A 157 0.22 -6.98 20.65
CA SER A 157 0.32 -8.43 20.90
C SER A 157 -0.76 -8.97 21.85
N GLU A 158 -1.45 -8.11 22.59
CA GLU A 158 -2.54 -8.48 23.50
C GLU A 158 -3.93 -8.28 22.86
N CYS A 159 -3.98 -7.70 21.65
CA CYS A 159 -5.23 -7.36 20.97
C CYS A 159 -5.79 -8.54 20.19
N ASP A 160 -7.07 -8.83 20.37
CA ASP A 160 -7.79 -9.80 19.54
C ASP A 160 -8.03 -9.17 18.15
N TYR A 161 -7.63 -9.91 17.11
CA TYR A 161 -7.78 -9.48 15.74
C TYR A 161 -8.48 -10.56 14.90
N SER A 162 -9.47 -10.16 14.12
CA SER A 162 -10.18 -11.05 13.24
C SER A 162 -10.55 -10.38 11.92
N ILE A 163 -10.54 -11.18 10.84
CA ILE A 163 -10.82 -10.75 9.47
C ILE A 163 -12.10 -11.44 9.00
N SER A 164 -12.93 -10.67 8.28
CA SER A 164 -14.10 -11.17 7.58
C SER A 164 -13.71 -12.06 6.40
N SER A 165 -14.57 -13.02 6.05
CA SER A 165 -14.45 -13.86 4.85
C SER A 165 -14.93 -13.17 3.57
N TYR A 166 -15.36 -11.92 3.64
CA TYR A 166 -15.80 -11.14 2.48
C TYR A 166 -14.62 -10.61 1.66
N SER A 167 -14.94 -10.11 0.49
CA SER A 167 -14.05 -9.30 -0.34
C SER A 167 -14.58 -7.86 -0.40
N SER A 168 -13.69 -6.91 -0.60
CA SER A 168 -13.99 -5.50 -0.71
C SER A 168 -13.35 -4.91 -1.96
N ALA A 169 -14.03 -3.96 -2.59
CA ALA A 169 -13.52 -3.22 -3.74
C ALA A 169 -13.92 -1.76 -3.63
N THR A 170 -13.06 -0.87 -4.11
CA THR A 170 -13.32 0.56 -4.21
C THR A 170 -12.95 1.10 -5.59
N ILE A 171 -13.67 2.10 -6.05
CA ILE A 171 -13.40 2.82 -7.30
C ILE A 171 -13.26 4.30 -6.99
N VAL A 172 -12.18 4.90 -7.44
CA VAL A 172 -11.91 6.33 -7.29
C VAL A 172 -12.49 7.09 -8.46
N LEU A 173 -13.41 8.02 -8.17
CA LEU A 173 -13.93 8.96 -9.14
C LEU A 173 -13.10 10.24 -9.08
N SER A 174 -12.37 10.53 -10.15
CA SER A 174 -11.51 11.70 -10.24
C SER A 174 -12.12 12.81 -11.10
N SER A 175 -11.68 14.05 -10.84
CA SER A 175 -12.04 15.20 -11.68
C SER A 175 -11.36 15.11 -13.06
N GLU A 176 -11.99 15.71 -14.06
CA GLU A 176 -11.41 15.88 -15.38
C GLU A 176 -10.02 16.52 -15.31
N GLY A 177 -9.09 15.97 -16.08
CA GLY A 177 -7.70 16.43 -16.13
C GLY A 177 -6.78 15.82 -15.07
N TYR A 178 -7.28 14.98 -14.15
CA TYR A 178 -6.45 14.23 -13.22
C TYR A 178 -5.55 13.22 -13.96
N PRO A 179 -4.29 13.00 -13.54
CA PRO A 179 -3.61 13.59 -12.38
C PRO A 179 -2.90 14.93 -12.65
N SER A 180 -2.77 15.35 -13.90
CA SER A 180 -1.87 16.44 -14.29
C SER A 180 -2.47 17.83 -14.06
N ASN A 181 -3.71 18.06 -14.49
CA ASN A 181 -4.40 19.36 -14.45
C ASN A 181 -5.85 19.22 -13.99
N SER A 182 -6.06 18.75 -12.78
CA SER A 182 -7.40 18.50 -12.23
C SER A 182 -8.23 19.78 -12.17
N ILE A 183 -9.45 19.75 -12.74
CA ILE A 183 -10.41 20.84 -12.60
C ILE A 183 -11.04 20.73 -11.20
N THR A 184 -10.86 21.79 -10.41
CA THR A 184 -11.37 21.86 -9.03
C THR A 184 -12.61 22.75 -8.92
N GLY A 185 -13.32 22.69 -7.77
CA GLY A 185 -14.46 23.56 -7.46
C GLY A 185 -15.79 23.12 -8.06
N ARG A 186 -15.88 21.96 -8.70
CA ARG A 186 -17.15 21.39 -9.16
C ARG A 186 -17.98 20.88 -7.99
N VAL A 187 -19.28 21.04 -8.06
CA VAL A 187 -20.23 20.48 -7.07
C VAL A 187 -20.29 18.97 -7.23
N ILE A 188 -20.14 18.25 -6.12
CA ILE A 188 -20.32 16.80 -6.06
C ILE A 188 -21.76 16.52 -5.63
N ASN A 189 -22.51 15.77 -6.46
CA ASN A 189 -23.88 15.34 -6.18
C ASN A 189 -23.89 13.81 -5.99
N GLY A 190 -24.93 13.30 -5.32
CA GLY A 190 -25.11 11.86 -5.12
C GLY A 190 -24.39 11.28 -3.91
N THR A 191 -23.80 12.10 -3.05
CA THR A 191 -23.17 11.67 -1.79
C THR A 191 -24.19 11.29 -0.70
N GLU A 192 -25.50 11.49 -0.95
CA GLU A 192 -26.58 11.24 -0.01
C GLU A 192 -27.14 9.81 -0.10
N ILE A 193 -26.62 9.00 -1.03
CA ILE A 193 -27.08 7.61 -1.20
C ILE A 193 -26.57 6.80 0.00
N ARG A 194 -27.53 6.42 0.85
CA ARG A 194 -27.27 5.42 1.92
C ARG A 194 -27.56 4.03 1.33
N ILE A 195 -26.57 3.17 1.35
CA ILE A 195 -26.71 1.76 1.03
C ILE A 195 -27.11 1.01 2.30
#